data_f2a3d3375f2c19c98cab11bf3cb28c02
#
_entry.id   f2a3d3375f2c19c98cab11bf3cb28c02
#
_cell.length_a   1.000
_cell.length_b   1.000
_cell.length_c   1.000
_cell.angle_alpha   90.00
_cell.angle_beta   90.00
_cell.angle_gamma   90.00
#
_symmetry.space_group_name_H-M   'P 1'
#
loop_
_entity.id
_entity.type
_entity.pdbx_description
1 polymer ?
#
loop_
_entity_poly.entity_id
_entity_poly.type
_entity_poly.pdbx_seq_one_letter_code
_entity_poly.pdbx_strand_id
1 'polypeptide(L)'
;MSPMSDQDFYTFREYLRKEHEYLSPSAEDYVEMIYRLSREHGFTRVNDLATALNVQPPSVTKMIQKLSEMKLLKYEKYGFIILEAPGLEKGEALLKRHNIVESFLKLLNVKEGLLEETEKIEHMINNEILCGIHDLVDYFDNNPRLLKTFNEYRTTRE
;
A
#
# COMPACT_ATOMS: atom_id res chain seq x y z
N MET A 1 2.03 26.10 28.65
CA MET A 1 2.38 25.96 27.23
C MET A 1 3.80 25.43 27.16
N SER A 2 3.96 24.18 26.88
CA SER A 2 5.29 23.64 26.59
C SER A 2 5.81 24.26 25.29
N PRO A 3 7.08 24.68 25.22
CA PRO A 3 7.63 25.15 23.96
C PRO A 3 7.51 24.01 22.93
N MET A 4 6.99 24.32 21.76
CA MET A 4 7.09 23.42 20.62
C MET A 4 8.56 23.04 20.51
N SER A 5 8.85 21.74 20.69
CA SER A 5 10.17 21.23 20.39
C SER A 5 10.51 21.64 18.97
N ASP A 6 11.69 22.18 18.78
CA ASP A 6 12.30 22.47 17.47
C ASP A 6 12.38 21.13 16.70
N GLN A 7 11.23 20.69 16.17
CA GLN A 7 11.24 19.63 15.18
C GLN A 7 11.73 20.28 13.90
N ASP A 8 12.93 19.92 13.50
CA ASP A 8 13.50 20.38 12.25
C ASP A 8 12.48 20.18 11.11
N PHE A 9 12.12 21.29 10.47
CA PHE A 9 11.23 21.24 9.32
C PHE A 9 12.02 20.78 8.10
N TYR A 10 11.56 19.71 7.49
CA TYR A 10 12.14 19.18 6.26
C TYR A 10 11.19 19.38 5.08
N THR A 11 11.73 19.39 3.86
CA THR A 11 10.91 19.34 2.67
C THR A 11 10.17 18.00 2.57
N PHE A 12 9.02 17.98 1.91
CA PHE A 12 8.24 16.76 1.68
C PHE A 12 9.08 15.63 1.09
N ARG A 13 9.96 15.94 0.13
CA ARG A 13 10.88 14.98 -0.47
C ARG A 13 11.83 14.36 0.57
N GLU A 14 12.31 15.16 1.52
CA GLU A 14 13.22 14.69 2.57
C GLU A 14 12.51 13.81 3.59
N TYR A 15 11.24 14.11 3.93
CA TYR A 15 10.41 13.23 4.74
C TYR A 15 10.22 11.88 4.07
N LEU A 16 9.87 11.85 2.78
CA LEU A 16 9.72 10.60 2.02
C LEU A 16 11.01 9.78 2.01
N ARG A 17 12.16 10.43 1.85
CA ARG A 17 13.46 9.75 1.87
C ARG A 17 13.74 9.07 3.21
N LYS A 18 13.39 9.70 4.33
CA LYS A 18 13.58 9.14 5.66
C LYS A 18 12.64 7.96 5.96
N GLU A 19 11.41 8.02 5.47
CA GLU A 19 10.42 6.97 5.69
C GLU A 19 10.69 5.72 4.83
N HIS A 20 11.29 5.89 3.66
CA HIS A 20 11.56 4.81 2.69
C HIS A 20 13.01 4.31 2.74
N GLU A 21 13.60 4.18 3.93
CA GLU A 21 14.97 3.63 4.09
C GLU A 21 15.14 2.23 3.48
N TYR A 22 14.07 1.46 3.29
CA TYR A 22 14.10 0.07 2.84
C TYR A 22 13.52 -0.15 1.43
N LEU A 23 12.31 0.34 1.16
CA LEU A 23 11.64 0.19 -0.13
C LEU A 23 11.10 1.52 -0.62
N SER A 24 11.33 1.82 -1.91
CA SER A 24 10.63 2.91 -2.59
C SER A 24 9.14 2.57 -2.79
N PRO A 25 8.24 3.56 -2.98
CA PRO A 25 6.85 3.31 -3.34
C PRO A 25 6.70 2.34 -4.51
N SER A 26 7.48 2.52 -5.57
CA SER A 26 7.47 1.61 -6.73
C SER A 26 7.87 0.18 -6.36
N ALA A 27 8.89 0.00 -5.51
CA ALA A 27 9.30 -1.33 -5.05
C ALA A 27 8.21 -1.98 -4.18
N GLU A 28 7.51 -1.21 -3.37
CA GLU A 28 6.36 -1.68 -2.59
C GLU A 28 5.23 -2.17 -3.50
N ASP A 29 4.90 -1.45 -4.57
CA ASP A 29 3.91 -1.87 -5.58
C ASP A 29 4.25 -3.23 -6.18
N TYR A 30 5.52 -3.45 -6.52
CA TYR A 30 5.98 -4.74 -7.05
C TYR A 30 5.83 -5.87 -6.03
N VAL A 31 6.26 -5.67 -4.79
CA VAL A 31 6.13 -6.70 -3.74
C VAL A 31 4.67 -7.04 -3.48
N GLU A 32 3.80 -6.05 -3.38
CA GLU A 32 2.36 -6.24 -3.19
C GLU A 32 1.76 -7.01 -4.37
N MET A 33 2.05 -6.63 -5.61
CA MET A 33 1.50 -7.29 -6.79
C MET A 33 2.01 -8.73 -6.93
N ILE A 34 3.29 -8.98 -6.66
CA ILE A 34 3.83 -10.34 -6.62
C ILE A 34 3.09 -11.17 -5.56
N TYR A 35 2.86 -10.61 -4.38
CA TYR A 35 2.09 -11.28 -3.33
C TYR A 35 0.68 -11.64 -3.82
N ARG A 36 -0.04 -10.71 -4.44
CA ARG A 36 -1.39 -10.93 -4.97
C ARG A 36 -1.43 -12.03 -6.02
N LEU A 37 -0.54 -11.97 -7.01
CA LEU A 37 -0.47 -12.92 -8.13
C LEU A 37 -0.01 -14.32 -7.70
N SER A 38 0.78 -14.41 -6.63
CA SER A 38 1.34 -15.67 -6.13
C SER A 38 0.40 -16.44 -5.20
N ARG A 39 -0.76 -15.90 -4.84
CA ARG A 39 -1.64 -16.49 -3.80
C ARG A 39 -2.14 -17.89 -4.15
N GLU A 40 -2.40 -18.16 -5.41
CA GLU A 40 -2.94 -19.46 -5.83
C GLU A 40 -1.85 -20.51 -6.07
N HIS A 41 -0.72 -20.12 -6.68
CA HIS A 41 0.29 -21.07 -7.17
C HIS A 41 1.64 -20.95 -6.46
N GLY A 42 1.81 -19.97 -5.58
CA GLY A 42 3.08 -19.73 -4.87
C GLY A 42 4.15 -18.99 -5.70
N PHE A 43 3.85 -18.60 -6.94
CA PHE A 43 4.77 -17.88 -7.82
C PHE A 43 4.02 -17.00 -8.80
N THR A 44 4.74 -16.09 -9.42
CA THR A 44 4.30 -15.34 -10.62
C THR A 44 5.42 -15.30 -11.65
N ARG A 45 5.17 -14.64 -12.77
CA ARG A 45 6.11 -14.50 -13.89
C ARG A 45 6.24 -13.04 -14.32
N VAL A 46 7.36 -12.71 -14.98
CA VAL A 46 7.65 -11.36 -15.47
C VAL A 46 6.51 -10.78 -16.31
N ASN A 47 5.97 -11.55 -17.25
CA ASN A 47 4.92 -11.07 -18.14
C ASN A 47 3.59 -10.82 -17.41
N ASP A 48 3.23 -11.67 -16.45
CA ASP A 48 2.02 -11.50 -15.64
C ASP A 48 2.14 -10.24 -14.76
N LEU A 49 3.30 -10.07 -14.15
CA LEU A 49 3.59 -8.90 -13.33
C LEU A 49 3.64 -7.61 -14.15
N ALA A 50 4.25 -7.63 -15.34
CA ALA A 50 4.29 -6.51 -16.27
C ALA A 50 2.89 -6.07 -16.70
N THR A 51 2.02 -7.03 -17.00
CA THR A 51 0.61 -6.78 -17.35
C THR A 51 -0.15 -6.20 -16.17
N ALA A 52 -0.02 -6.79 -14.98
CA ALA A 52 -0.73 -6.36 -13.78
C ALA A 52 -0.34 -4.94 -13.33
N LEU A 53 0.94 -4.57 -13.47
CA LEU A 53 1.46 -3.24 -13.12
C LEU A 53 1.42 -2.23 -14.27
N ASN A 54 1.00 -2.66 -15.47
CA ASN A 54 1.01 -1.82 -16.67
C ASN A 54 2.39 -1.19 -16.97
N VAL A 55 3.43 -2.03 -16.89
CA VAL A 55 4.82 -1.65 -17.16
C VAL A 55 5.46 -2.58 -18.20
N GLN A 56 6.60 -2.18 -18.74
CA GLN A 56 7.31 -3.00 -19.72
C GLN A 56 8.14 -4.11 -19.04
N PRO A 57 8.25 -5.32 -19.63
CA PRO A 57 9.00 -6.44 -19.06
C PRO A 57 10.45 -6.11 -18.64
N PRO A 58 11.24 -5.32 -19.37
CA PRO A 58 12.59 -4.93 -18.93
C PRO A 58 12.62 -4.20 -17.60
N SER A 59 11.62 -3.34 -17.34
CA SER A 59 11.48 -2.65 -16.05
C SER A 59 11.19 -3.63 -14.91
N VAL A 60 10.36 -4.64 -15.18
CA VAL A 60 10.08 -5.73 -14.23
C VAL A 60 11.36 -6.48 -13.89
N THR A 61 12.11 -6.94 -14.89
CA THR A 61 13.34 -7.70 -14.69
C THR A 61 14.35 -6.93 -13.83
N LYS A 62 14.51 -5.63 -14.09
CA LYS A 62 15.39 -4.76 -13.31
C LYS A 62 14.97 -4.67 -11.84
N MET A 63 13.66 -4.50 -11.58
CA MET A 63 13.14 -4.42 -10.21
C MET A 63 13.25 -5.78 -9.50
N ILE A 64 12.96 -6.88 -10.18
CA ILE A 64 13.09 -8.23 -9.63
C ILE A 64 14.53 -8.53 -9.22
N GLN A 65 15.52 -8.13 -9.99
CA GLN A 65 16.93 -8.27 -9.62
C GLN A 65 17.22 -7.52 -8.32
N LYS A 66 16.77 -6.26 -8.22
CA LYS A 66 16.93 -5.45 -7.00
C LYS A 66 16.27 -6.10 -5.78
N LEU A 67 15.03 -6.56 -5.90
CA LEU A 67 14.30 -7.21 -4.82
C LEU A 67 14.92 -8.56 -4.43
N SER A 68 15.51 -9.27 -5.38
CA SER A 68 16.27 -10.50 -5.13
C SER A 68 17.57 -10.24 -4.33
N GLU A 69 18.29 -9.17 -4.66
CA GLU A 69 19.46 -8.72 -3.90
C GLU A 69 19.09 -8.36 -2.45
N MET A 70 17.90 -7.81 -2.23
CA MET A 70 17.34 -7.52 -0.91
C MET A 70 16.82 -8.78 -0.17
N LYS A 71 16.89 -9.95 -0.80
CA LYS A 71 16.41 -11.24 -0.27
C LYS A 71 14.91 -11.27 0.06
N LEU A 72 14.13 -10.48 -0.67
CA LEU A 72 12.66 -10.50 -0.57
C LEU A 72 12.02 -11.55 -1.46
N LEU A 73 12.71 -11.94 -2.52
CA LEU A 73 12.25 -12.94 -3.47
C LEU A 73 13.42 -13.73 -4.09
N LYS A 74 13.07 -14.85 -4.70
CA LYS A 74 13.94 -15.61 -5.59
C LYS A 74 13.43 -15.50 -7.02
N TYR A 75 14.38 -15.28 -7.94
CA TYR A 75 14.12 -15.36 -9.37
C TYR A 75 14.76 -16.63 -9.91
N GLU A 76 13.95 -17.65 -10.14
CA GLU A 76 14.42 -18.98 -10.49
C GLU A 76 14.55 -19.17 -12.01
N LYS A 77 15.26 -20.24 -12.40
CA LYS A 77 15.27 -20.74 -13.77
C LYS A 77 13.84 -20.83 -14.29
N TYR A 78 13.66 -20.56 -15.56
CA TYR A 78 12.34 -20.56 -16.26
C TYR A 78 11.41 -19.40 -15.88
N GLY A 79 11.93 -18.36 -15.22
CA GLY A 79 11.23 -17.10 -14.99
C GLY A 79 10.22 -17.11 -13.84
N PHE A 80 10.32 -18.06 -12.92
CA PHE A 80 9.50 -18.06 -11.71
C PHE A 80 9.98 -17.03 -10.71
N ILE A 81 9.08 -16.18 -10.25
CA ILE A 81 9.28 -15.20 -9.19
C ILE A 81 8.58 -15.72 -7.95
N ILE A 82 9.34 -16.00 -6.89
CA ILE A 82 8.84 -16.58 -5.65
C ILE A 82 9.24 -15.68 -4.48
N LEU A 83 8.27 -15.21 -3.70
CA LEU A 83 8.56 -14.45 -2.48
C LEU A 83 9.21 -15.36 -1.43
N GLU A 84 10.26 -14.85 -0.80
CA GLU A 84 10.82 -15.45 0.42
C GLU A 84 10.01 -14.98 1.65
N ALA A 85 10.26 -15.56 2.82
CA ALA A 85 9.51 -15.25 4.05
C ALA A 85 9.42 -13.74 4.35
N PRO A 86 10.50 -12.93 4.26
CA PRO A 86 10.40 -11.48 4.44
C PRO A 86 9.54 -10.78 3.38
N GLY A 87 9.59 -11.26 2.14
CA GLY A 87 8.79 -10.75 1.03
C GLY A 87 7.31 -11.08 1.18
N LEU A 88 6.98 -12.27 1.66
CA LEU A 88 5.60 -12.68 1.97
C LEU A 88 5.01 -11.82 3.08
N GLU A 89 5.73 -11.64 4.17
CA GLU A 89 5.32 -10.79 5.29
C GLU A 89 5.08 -9.34 4.85
N LYS A 90 6.02 -8.79 4.07
CA LYS A 90 5.91 -7.43 3.53
C LYS A 90 4.74 -7.31 2.57
N GLY A 91 4.55 -8.25 1.65
CA GLY A 91 3.45 -8.26 0.69
C GLY A 91 2.09 -8.33 1.35
N GLU A 92 1.94 -9.17 2.37
CA GLU A 92 0.71 -9.25 3.17
C GLU A 92 0.40 -7.93 3.89
N ALA A 93 1.40 -7.33 4.52
CA ALA A 93 1.26 -6.04 5.21
C ALA A 93 0.87 -4.91 4.23
N LEU A 94 1.47 -4.88 3.04
CA LEU A 94 1.16 -3.90 2.00
C LEU A 94 -0.27 -4.04 1.48
N LEU A 95 -0.72 -5.27 1.22
CA LEU A 95 -2.10 -5.52 0.80
C LEU A 95 -3.10 -5.12 1.88
N LYS A 96 -2.81 -5.42 3.14
CA LYS A 96 -3.64 -5.00 4.28
C LYS A 96 -3.72 -3.48 4.36
N ARG A 97 -2.61 -2.78 4.22
CA ARG A 97 -2.55 -1.31 4.17
C ARG A 97 -3.43 -0.76 3.06
N HIS A 98 -3.30 -1.29 1.85
CA HIS A 98 -4.13 -0.93 0.70
C HIS A 98 -5.62 -1.04 1.03
N ASN A 99 -6.06 -2.18 1.54
CA ASN A 99 -7.46 -2.44 1.86
C ASN A 99 -8.00 -1.50 2.94
N ILE A 100 -7.20 -1.17 3.95
CA ILE A 100 -7.58 -0.23 5.01
C ILE A 100 -7.79 1.18 4.44
N VAL A 101 -6.86 1.67 3.64
CA VAL A 101 -6.95 3.01 3.01
C VAL A 101 -8.12 3.07 2.04
N GLU A 102 -8.31 2.05 1.21
CA GLU A 102 -9.44 1.97 0.29
C GLU A 102 -10.78 2.01 1.04
N SER A 103 -10.91 1.24 2.13
CA SER A 103 -12.11 1.22 2.97
C SER A 103 -12.38 2.58 3.60
N PHE A 104 -11.35 3.28 4.03
CA PHE A 104 -11.46 4.64 4.55
C PHE A 104 -11.95 5.62 3.49
N LEU A 105 -11.41 5.57 2.29
CA LEU A 105 -11.86 6.43 1.20
C LEU A 105 -13.31 6.13 0.78
N LYS A 106 -13.72 4.88 0.83
CA LYS A 106 -15.14 4.48 0.65
C LYS A 106 -16.03 5.07 1.75
N LEU A 107 -15.56 5.05 2.99
CA LEU A 107 -16.25 5.68 4.12
C LEU A 107 -16.42 7.20 3.90
N LEU A 108 -15.44 7.86 3.30
CA LEU A 108 -15.51 9.27 2.88
C LEU A 108 -16.36 9.51 1.63
N ASN A 109 -16.95 8.46 1.05
CA ASN A 109 -17.75 8.49 -0.17
C ASN A 109 -16.97 8.91 -1.44
N VAL A 110 -15.68 8.65 -1.47
CA VAL A 110 -14.87 8.81 -2.69
C VAL A 110 -15.30 7.75 -3.70
N LYS A 111 -15.75 8.17 -4.87
CA LYS A 111 -16.22 7.29 -5.95
C LYS A 111 -15.34 7.35 -7.18
N GLU A 112 -14.97 8.56 -7.60
CA GLU A 112 -14.12 8.77 -8.76
C GLU A 112 -12.66 8.67 -8.37
N GLY A 113 -11.89 7.91 -9.15
CA GLY A 113 -10.47 7.74 -8.92
C GLY A 113 -10.10 7.01 -7.63
N LEU A 114 -11.02 6.22 -7.06
CA LEU A 114 -10.81 5.54 -5.77
C LEU A 114 -9.48 4.76 -5.73
N LEU A 115 -9.18 3.97 -6.75
CA LEU A 115 -7.92 3.23 -6.81
C LEU A 115 -6.72 4.16 -6.87
N GLU A 116 -6.75 5.16 -7.73
CA GLU A 116 -5.66 6.13 -7.88
C GLU A 116 -5.37 6.88 -6.58
N GLU A 117 -6.42 7.35 -5.89
CA GLU A 117 -6.26 8.06 -4.62
C GLU A 117 -5.77 7.13 -3.50
N THR A 118 -6.24 5.88 -3.48
CA THR A 118 -5.73 4.86 -2.56
C THR A 118 -4.23 4.65 -2.74
N GLU A 119 -3.79 4.42 -3.98
CA GLU A 119 -2.38 4.22 -4.32
C GLU A 119 -1.51 5.43 -3.93
N LYS A 120 -1.99 6.65 -4.14
CA LYS A 120 -1.26 7.85 -3.74
C LYS A 120 -1.09 7.98 -2.23
N ILE A 121 -2.14 7.70 -1.47
CA ILE A 121 -2.18 7.90 -0.02
C ILE A 121 -1.43 6.80 0.72
N GLU A 122 -1.60 5.54 0.34
CA GLU A 122 -1.10 4.40 1.11
C GLU A 122 0.42 4.39 1.32
N HIS A 123 1.17 4.94 0.36
CA HIS A 123 2.63 5.02 0.46
C HIS A 123 3.14 6.16 1.33
N MET A 124 2.27 7.07 1.76
CA MET A 124 2.65 8.31 2.46
C MET A 124 2.27 8.33 3.94
N ILE A 125 1.50 7.36 4.40
CA ILE A 125 1.05 7.30 5.79
C ILE A 125 1.91 6.35 6.61
N ASN A 126 2.20 6.74 7.86
CA ASN A 126 2.90 5.88 8.79
C ASN A 126 1.95 4.89 9.49
N ASN A 127 2.51 3.95 10.24
CA ASN A 127 1.72 2.92 10.92
C ASN A 127 0.75 3.49 11.97
N GLU A 128 1.10 4.57 12.65
CA GLU A 128 0.23 5.19 13.64
C GLU A 128 -1.04 5.75 13.01
N ILE A 129 -0.89 6.46 11.89
CA ILE A 129 -2.02 6.98 11.10
C ILE A 129 -2.84 5.81 10.54
N LEU A 130 -2.19 4.78 10.01
CA LEU A 130 -2.86 3.60 9.47
C LEU A 130 -3.70 2.89 10.53
N CYS A 131 -3.18 2.71 11.75
CA CYS A 131 -3.94 2.14 12.87
C CYS A 131 -5.15 2.98 13.22
N GLY A 132 -5.00 4.30 13.29
CA GLY A 132 -6.12 5.21 13.56
C GLY A 132 -7.20 5.16 12.49
N ILE A 133 -6.81 5.09 11.21
CA ILE A 133 -7.74 4.91 10.08
C ILE A 133 -8.46 3.58 10.20
N HIS A 134 -7.74 2.50 10.50
CA HIS A 134 -8.32 1.18 10.67
C HIS A 134 -9.36 1.16 11.80
N ASP A 135 -9.03 1.71 12.97
CA ASP A 135 -9.94 1.79 14.11
C ASP A 135 -11.22 2.56 13.77
N LEU A 136 -11.09 3.66 13.02
CA LEU A 136 -12.24 4.46 12.57
C LEU A 136 -13.14 3.68 11.61
N VAL A 137 -12.57 3.00 10.64
CA VAL A 137 -13.32 2.16 9.68
C VAL A 137 -14.02 1.01 10.42
N ASP A 138 -13.30 0.30 11.27
CA ASP A 138 -13.84 -0.81 12.06
C ASP A 138 -14.99 -0.36 12.98
N TYR A 139 -14.86 0.82 13.59
CA TYR A 139 -15.92 1.40 14.42
C TYR A 139 -17.22 1.63 13.64
N PHE A 140 -17.15 2.18 12.45
CA PHE A 140 -18.34 2.40 11.62
C PHE A 140 -18.91 1.08 11.05
N ASP A 141 -18.06 0.15 10.65
CA ASP A 141 -18.48 -1.16 10.15
C ASP A 141 -19.24 -1.95 11.22
N ASN A 142 -18.82 -1.83 12.48
CA ASN A 142 -19.49 -2.47 13.62
C ASN A 142 -20.69 -1.67 14.17
N ASN A 143 -20.94 -0.46 13.68
CA ASN A 143 -22.01 0.41 14.11
C ASN A 143 -22.86 0.96 12.94
N PRO A 144 -23.63 0.14 12.21
CA PRO A 144 -24.36 0.56 11.00
C PRO A 144 -25.30 1.74 11.22
N ARG A 145 -25.86 1.88 12.42
CA ARG A 145 -26.74 3.04 12.76
C ARG A 145 -25.98 4.34 12.76
N LEU A 146 -24.76 4.35 13.30
CA LEU A 146 -23.90 5.53 13.32
C LEU A 146 -23.43 5.89 11.92
N LEU A 147 -23.08 4.91 11.11
CA LEU A 147 -22.76 5.12 9.71
C LEU A 147 -23.93 5.76 8.95
N LYS A 148 -25.14 5.29 9.17
CA LYS A 148 -26.34 5.90 8.58
C LYS A 148 -26.49 7.36 9.01
N THR A 149 -26.41 7.66 10.30
CA THR A 149 -26.50 9.02 10.85
C THR A 149 -25.40 9.94 10.28
N PHE A 150 -24.19 9.41 10.15
CA PHE A 150 -23.08 10.15 9.56
C PHE A 150 -23.33 10.48 8.07
N ASN A 151 -23.88 9.55 7.30
CA ASN A 151 -24.21 9.76 5.90
C ASN A 151 -25.37 10.76 5.74
N GLU A 152 -26.38 10.70 6.59
CA GLU A 152 -27.48 11.69 6.63
C GLU A 152 -26.95 13.10 6.95
N TYR A 153 -26.04 13.23 7.92
CA TYR A 153 -25.41 14.50 8.27
C TYR A 153 -24.65 15.12 7.08
N ARG A 154 -23.99 14.29 6.27
CA ARG A 154 -23.26 14.77 5.08
C ARG A 154 -24.17 15.31 4.00
N THR A 155 -25.27 14.60 3.72
CA THR A 155 -26.25 15.02 2.68
C THR A 155 -27.01 16.28 3.04
N THR A 156 -27.12 16.65 4.31
CA THR A 156 -27.78 17.90 4.74
C THR A 156 -26.91 19.16 4.57
N ARG A 157 -25.62 19.00 4.15
CA ARG A 157 -24.69 20.13 3.98
C ARG A 157 -24.42 20.50 2.52
N GLU A 158 -24.94 19.72 1.59
CA GLU A 158 -24.96 20.03 0.15
C GLU A 158 -26.22 20.88 -0.17
#